data_7ddeb91d8717b819b7d203f26b739049
#
_entry.id   7ddeb91d8717b819b7d203f26b739049
#
_cell.length_a   1.000
_cell.length_b   1.000
_cell.length_c   1.000
_cell.angle_alpha   90.00
_cell.angle_beta   90.00
_cell.angle_gamma   90.00
#
_symmetry.space_group_name_H-M   'P 1'
#
loop_
_entity.id
_entity.type
_entity.pdbx_description
1 polymer ?
#
loop_
_entity_poly.entity_id
_entity_poly.type
_entity_poly.pdbx_seq_one_letter_code
_entity_poly.pdbx_strand_id
1 'polypeptide(L)'
;MYTQTLYELSQEAERLLQLSRQQLQLLEKMPLSVPGDDAPQLALPWSQPNIAERHAMLNNELRKISRLEMVLAIVGTMKAGKSTTINAIVGTEVLPNRNRPMTALPTLIRHMPGQKEPVLHFSHVAPIDCLIQKLQQRLRDCDIKHLTDVLEIDKDMRALMQRIENGVAFEKYYLGAQPIFHCLKSLNDLVRLAKALDVDFPFSAYAAIEHIPVIEVEFVHLAGLESYPGQLTLLDTPGPNEAGQPHLQKMLNQQLARASAVLAVLDYTQLKSISDEEVREAILAVGQSVPLYVLVNKFDQQDRNSDDADQVRALISGTLMKGCITPQQIF
;
A
#
# COMPACT_ATOMS: atom_id res chain seq x y z
N MET A 1 -31.61 -12.46 6.73
CA MET A 1 -32.18 -11.22 6.18
C MET A 1 -31.08 -10.26 5.68
N TYR A 2 -30.15 -9.84 6.51
CA TYR A 2 -29.08 -8.92 6.07
C TYR A 2 -28.19 -9.44 4.95
N THR A 3 -27.84 -10.72 4.94
CA THR A 3 -26.96 -11.34 3.92
C THR A 3 -27.62 -11.35 2.53
N GLN A 4 -28.91 -11.60 2.44
CA GLN A 4 -29.65 -11.60 1.18
C GLN A 4 -29.77 -10.18 0.60
N THR A 5 -30.07 -9.18 1.45
CA THR A 5 -30.11 -7.77 1.05
C THR A 5 -28.75 -7.26 0.57
N LEU A 6 -27.66 -7.66 1.25
CA LEU A 6 -26.29 -7.30 0.83
C LEU A 6 -25.94 -7.91 -0.53
N TYR A 7 -26.32 -9.16 -0.76
CA TYR A 7 -26.12 -9.83 -2.05
C TYR A 7 -26.89 -9.15 -3.19
N GLU A 8 -28.16 -8.81 -2.98
CA GLU A 8 -28.98 -8.08 -3.96
C GLU A 8 -28.40 -6.70 -4.27
N LEU A 9 -27.96 -5.96 -3.25
CA LEU A 9 -27.30 -4.67 -3.41
C LEU A 9 -25.99 -4.81 -4.18
N SER A 10 -25.20 -5.83 -3.90
CA SER A 10 -23.92 -6.06 -4.61
C SER A 10 -24.14 -6.40 -6.08
N GLN A 11 -25.15 -7.19 -6.40
CA GLN A 11 -25.50 -7.50 -7.79
C GLN A 11 -25.93 -6.25 -8.57
N GLU A 12 -26.76 -5.40 -7.96
CA GLU A 12 -27.21 -4.17 -8.61
C GLU A 12 -26.07 -3.17 -8.78
N ALA A 13 -25.18 -3.04 -7.77
CA ALA A 13 -23.98 -2.23 -7.88
C ALA A 13 -23.04 -2.74 -8.99
N GLU A 14 -22.84 -4.05 -9.09
CA GLU A 14 -22.05 -4.66 -10.16
C GLU A 14 -22.66 -4.34 -11.54
N ARG A 15 -23.98 -4.47 -11.68
CA ARG A 15 -24.70 -4.14 -12.91
C ARG A 15 -24.49 -2.69 -13.32
N LEU A 16 -24.61 -1.74 -12.39
CA LEU A 16 -24.40 -0.31 -12.62
C LEU A 16 -22.97 0.01 -13.04
N LEU A 17 -21.99 -0.59 -12.40
CA LEU A 17 -20.58 -0.43 -12.77
C LEU A 17 -20.26 -1.02 -14.15
N GLN A 18 -20.86 -2.16 -14.50
CA GLN A 18 -20.71 -2.74 -15.83
C GLN A 18 -21.32 -1.84 -16.92
N LEU A 19 -22.48 -1.23 -16.66
CA LEU A 19 -23.08 -0.24 -17.57
C LEU A 19 -22.17 0.99 -17.73
N SER A 20 -21.62 1.51 -16.65
CA SER A 20 -20.68 2.64 -16.68
C SER A 20 -19.43 2.31 -17.50
N ARG A 21 -18.91 1.08 -17.36
CA ARG A 21 -17.77 0.59 -18.16
C ARG A 21 -18.13 0.51 -19.66
N GLN A 22 -19.31 0.03 -20.00
CA GLN A 22 -19.78 -0.02 -21.39
C GLN A 22 -19.92 1.40 -21.99
N GLN A 23 -20.48 2.35 -21.23
CA GLN A 23 -20.57 3.75 -21.65
C GLN A 23 -19.16 4.34 -21.90
N LEU A 24 -18.21 4.06 -21.03
CA LEU A 24 -16.83 4.54 -21.21
C LEU A 24 -16.17 3.95 -22.47
N GLN A 25 -16.42 2.66 -22.76
CA GLN A 25 -15.95 2.01 -23.99
C GLN A 25 -16.58 2.61 -25.26
N LEU A 26 -17.84 3.06 -25.19
CA LEU A 26 -18.47 3.76 -26.31
C LEU A 26 -17.85 5.14 -26.53
N LEU A 27 -17.59 5.87 -25.44
CA LEU A 27 -16.92 7.19 -25.51
C LEU A 27 -15.49 7.08 -26.09
N GLU A 28 -14.77 6.02 -25.77
CA GLU A 28 -13.43 5.76 -26.32
C GLU A 28 -13.43 5.57 -27.85
N LYS A 29 -14.53 5.03 -28.39
CA LYS A 29 -14.70 4.80 -29.83
C LYS A 29 -15.22 6.01 -30.60
N MET A 30 -15.69 7.05 -29.90
CA MET A 30 -16.19 8.26 -30.54
C MET A 30 -15.01 9.08 -31.06
N PRO A 31 -15.02 9.51 -32.34
CA PRO A 31 -14.03 10.44 -32.84
C PRO A 31 -14.21 11.78 -32.12
N LEU A 32 -13.26 12.14 -31.31
CA LEU A 32 -13.18 13.46 -30.66
C LEU A 32 -12.70 14.45 -31.75
N SER A 33 -13.56 14.88 -32.65
CA SER A 33 -13.29 16.00 -33.54
C SER A 33 -13.39 17.29 -32.71
N VAL A 34 -12.23 17.87 -32.41
CA VAL A 34 -12.16 19.23 -31.86
C VAL A 34 -12.38 20.19 -33.01
N PRO A 35 -13.43 21.03 -32.96
CA PRO A 35 -13.60 22.07 -33.99
C PRO A 35 -12.61 23.21 -33.73
N GLY A 36 -11.66 23.43 -34.62
CA GLY A 36 -10.84 24.63 -34.74
C GLY A 36 -9.55 24.67 -33.92
N ASP A 37 -8.47 25.06 -34.61
CA ASP A 37 -7.11 25.21 -34.06
C ASP A 37 -6.92 26.34 -33.02
N ASP A 38 -7.96 27.11 -32.70
CA ASP A 38 -7.90 28.29 -31.81
C ASP A 38 -8.62 28.14 -30.46
N ALA A 39 -9.10 26.93 -30.10
CA ALA A 39 -9.67 26.75 -28.79
C ALA A 39 -8.57 26.52 -27.74
N PRO A 40 -8.64 27.21 -26.55
CA PRO A 40 -7.71 26.91 -25.45
C PRO A 40 -7.78 25.42 -25.16
N GLN A 41 -6.61 24.77 -24.95
CA GLN A 41 -6.48 23.37 -24.56
C GLN A 41 -7.10 23.18 -23.17
N LEU A 42 -8.41 23.27 -23.08
CA LEU A 42 -9.16 22.74 -21.98
C LEU A 42 -8.92 21.23 -22.00
N ALA A 43 -8.26 20.73 -20.96
CA ALA A 43 -8.10 19.30 -20.73
C ALA A 43 -9.50 18.68 -20.75
N LEU A 44 -9.91 18.15 -21.88
CA LEU A 44 -11.21 17.54 -22.05
C LEU A 44 -11.32 16.39 -21.03
N PRO A 45 -12.39 16.31 -20.24
CA PRO A 45 -12.56 15.25 -19.23
C PRO A 45 -12.55 13.84 -19.84
N TRP A 46 -12.58 13.74 -21.17
CA TRP A 46 -12.59 12.50 -21.96
C TRP A 46 -11.30 12.30 -22.79
N SER A 47 -10.18 12.89 -22.38
CA SER A 47 -8.89 12.59 -23.01
C SER A 47 -8.50 11.12 -22.81
N GLN A 48 -7.73 10.54 -23.74
CA GLN A 48 -7.32 9.13 -23.67
C GLN A 48 -6.70 8.71 -22.31
N PRO A 49 -5.77 9.49 -21.70
CA PRO A 49 -5.25 9.14 -20.39
C PRO A 49 -6.32 9.16 -19.30
N ASN A 50 -7.27 10.08 -19.32
CA ASN A 50 -8.36 10.14 -18.36
C ASN A 50 -9.34 8.97 -18.51
N ILE A 51 -9.59 8.51 -19.74
CA ILE A 51 -10.42 7.33 -20.02
C ILE A 51 -9.75 6.07 -19.46
N ALA A 52 -8.44 5.89 -19.70
CA ALA A 52 -7.69 4.75 -19.16
C ALA A 52 -7.70 4.71 -17.63
N GLU A 53 -7.54 5.86 -16.98
CA GLU A 53 -7.62 5.96 -15.51
C GLU A 53 -9.02 5.58 -14.99
N ARG A 54 -10.07 6.08 -15.64
CA ARG A 54 -11.47 5.72 -15.27
C ARG A 54 -11.76 4.24 -15.49
N HIS A 55 -11.24 3.63 -16.56
CA HIS A 55 -11.32 2.18 -16.76
C HIS A 55 -10.65 1.40 -15.62
N ALA A 56 -9.45 1.82 -15.22
CA ALA A 56 -8.75 1.20 -14.10
C ALA A 56 -9.55 1.32 -12.79
N MET A 57 -10.14 2.49 -12.52
CA MET A 57 -11.01 2.70 -11.35
C MET A 57 -12.25 1.79 -11.39
N LEU A 58 -12.99 1.76 -12.50
CA LEU A 58 -14.19 0.91 -12.65
C LEU A 58 -13.86 -0.58 -12.50
N ASN A 59 -12.76 -1.05 -13.08
CA ASN A 59 -12.34 -2.44 -12.95
C ASN A 59 -11.97 -2.78 -11.50
N ASN A 60 -11.35 -1.87 -10.76
CA ASN A 60 -11.06 -2.05 -9.34
C ASN A 60 -12.34 -2.15 -8.50
N GLU A 61 -13.32 -1.26 -8.72
CA GLU A 61 -14.60 -1.29 -8.00
C GLU A 61 -15.40 -2.57 -8.35
N LEU A 62 -15.46 -2.95 -9.62
CA LEU A 62 -16.08 -4.22 -10.04
C LEU A 62 -15.46 -5.42 -9.32
N ARG A 63 -14.14 -5.48 -9.21
CA ARG A 63 -13.43 -6.55 -8.50
C ARG A 63 -13.77 -6.57 -7.00
N LYS A 64 -13.79 -5.40 -6.35
CA LYS A 64 -14.16 -5.30 -4.92
C LYS A 64 -15.59 -5.78 -4.68
N ILE A 65 -16.54 -5.35 -5.52
CA ILE A 65 -17.95 -5.72 -5.36
C ILE A 65 -18.17 -7.20 -5.67
N SER A 66 -17.59 -7.74 -6.76
CA SER A 66 -17.75 -9.16 -7.10
C SER A 66 -17.20 -10.12 -6.04
N ARG A 67 -16.25 -9.66 -5.23
CA ARG A 67 -15.65 -10.42 -4.12
C ARG A 67 -16.18 -10.00 -2.75
N LEU A 68 -17.03 -8.98 -2.69
CA LEU A 68 -17.37 -8.28 -1.45
C LEU A 68 -16.13 -7.91 -0.64
N GLU A 69 -15.05 -7.49 -1.35
CA GLU A 69 -13.75 -7.20 -0.77
C GLU A 69 -13.74 -5.79 -0.19
N MET A 70 -13.44 -5.68 1.09
CA MET A 70 -13.17 -4.42 1.77
C MET A 70 -11.66 -4.27 2.00
N VAL A 71 -11.07 -3.27 1.35
CA VAL A 71 -9.64 -2.96 1.46
C VAL A 71 -9.45 -1.81 2.44
N LEU A 72 -8.80 -2.09 3.58
CA LEU A 72 -8.36 -1.08 4.54
C LEU A 72 -6.89 -0.77 4.28
N ALA A 73 -6.61 0.43 3.75
CA ALA A 73 -5.23 0.88 3.58
C ALA A 73 -4.67 1.44 4.88
N ILE A 74 -3.47 0.99 5.27
CA ILE A 74 -2.80 1.44 6.48
C ILE A 74 -1.61 2.30 6.08
N VAL A 75 -1.64 3.56 6.51
CA VAL A 75 -0.65 4.59 6.17
C VAL A 75 -0.06 5.20 7.42
N GLY A 76 1.10 5.78 7.31
CA GLY A 76 1.78 6.46 8.43
C GLY A 76 3.26 6.64 8.15
N THR A 77 3.92 7.46 8.96
CA THR A 77 5.36 7.70 8.87
C THR A 77 6.17 6.44 9.18
N MET A 78 7.45 6.49 8.88
CA MET A 78 8.40 5.46 9.31
C MET A 78 8.39 5.35 10.84
N LYS A 79 8.35 4.13 11.37
CA LYS A 79 8.30 3.82 12.81
C LYS A 79 7.02 4.26 13.55
N ALA A 80 5.99 4.73 12.85
CA ALA A 80 4.69 5.02 13.48
C ALA A 80 4.00 3.75 14.02
N GLY A 81 4.42 2.55 13.60
CA GLY A 81 3.88 1.29 14.06
C GLY A 81 2.89 0.63 13.10
N LYS A 82 2.93 0.96 11.80
CA LYS A 82 2.07 0.34 10.77
C LYS A 82 2.07 -1.19 10.81
N SER A 83 3.25 -1.82 10.71
CA SER A 83 3.37 -3.28 10.73
C SER A 83 2.90 -3.88 12.05
N THR A 84 3.15 -3.21 13.18
CA THR A 84 2.64 -3.62 14.50
C THR A 84 1.11 -3.57 14.54
N THR A 85 0.51 -2.50 14.02
CA THR A 85 -0.95 -2.36 13.92
C THR A 85 -1.55 -3.44 13.02
N ILE A 86 -0.94 -3.72 11.87
CA ILE A 86 -1.38 -4.79 10.97
C ILE A 86 -1.32 -6.14 11.68
N ASN A 87 -0.20 -6.47 12.31
CA ASN A 87 -0.04 -7.73 13.05
C ASN A 87 -1.06 -7.83 14.20
N ALA A 88 -1.39 -6.72 14.89
CA ALA A 88 -2.42 -6.69 15.91
C ALA A 88 -3.83 -6.94 15.35
N ILE A 89 -4.18 -6.36 14.20
CA ILE A 89 -5.47 -6.59 13.53
C ILE A 89 -5.58 -8.04 13.05
N VAL A 90 -4.51 -8.60 12.49
CA VAL A 90 -4.45 -10.01 12.06
C VAL A 90 -4.47 -10.96 13.25
N GLY A 91 -3.90 -10.55 14.39
CA GLY A 91 -3.76 -11.35 15.60
C GLY A 91 -2.58 -12.33 15.57
N THR A 92 -1.73 -12.24 14.53
CA THR A 92 -0.48 -13.00 14.40
C THR A 92 0.57 -12.17 13.67
N GLU A 93 1.84 -12.50 13.89
CA GLU A 93 2.94 -11.77 13.25
C GLU A 93 3.12 -12.24 11.79
N VAL A 94 2.64 -11.44 10.85
CA VAL A 94 2.74 -11.69 9.39
C VAL A 94 3.71 -10.73 8.70
N LEU A 95 3.93 -9.55 9.30
CA LEU A 95 4.90 -8.57 8.84
C LEU A 95 6.04 -8.43 9.85
N PRO A 96 7.29 -8.33 9.39
CA PRO A 96 8.42 -8.16 10.30
C PRO A 96 8.37 -6.79 11.00
N ASN A 97 8.59 -6.78 12.33
CA ASN A 97 8.72 -5.57 13.14
C ASN A 97 10.22 -5.20 13.26
N ARG A 98 10.66 -4.12 12.65
CA ARG A 98 12.07 -3.67 12.74
C ARG A 98 12.21 -2.15 12.76
N ASN A 99 13.39 -1.68 13.23
CA ASN A 99 13.74 -0.26 13.31
C ASN A 99 14.24 0.37 11.99
N ARG A 100 14.24 -0.37 10.86
CA ARG A 100 14.66 0.11 9.53
C ARG A 100 13.47 0.22 8.59
N PRO A 101 13.53 1.04 7.52
CA PRO A 101 12.48 1.10 6.49
C PRO A 101 12.14 -0.29 5.99
N MET A 102 10.86 -0.66 5.99
CA MET A 102 10.46 -2.07 5.92
C MET A 102 9.54 -2.41 4.77
N THR A 103 8.97 -1.42 4.09
CA THR A 103 7.97 -1.68 3.06
C THR A 103 8.41 -1.08 1.73
N ALA A 104 9.16 -1.86 0.93
CA ALA A 104 9.60 -1.45 -0.40
C ALA A 104 8.44 -1.45 -1.40
N LEU A 105 7.59 -2.45 -1.32
CA LEU A 105 6.40 -2.61 -2.15
C LEU A 105 5.16 -2.68 -1.27
N PRO A 106 4.03 -2.08 -1.70
CA PRO A 106 2.75 -2.33 -1.04
C PRO A 106 2.49 -3.83 -0.97
N THR A 107 1.91 -4.28 0.12
CA THR A 107 1.60 -5.70 0.33
C THR A 107 0.16 -5.84 0.79
N LEU A 108 -0.62 -6.71 0.15
CA LEU A 108 -1.95 -7.06 0.60
C LEU A 108 -1.87 -8.18 1.65
N ILE A 109 -2.62 -8.02 2.74
CA ILE A 109 -2.83 -9.06 3.75
C ILE A 109 -4.31 -9.40 3.74
N ARG A 110 -4.66 -10.58 3.27
CA ARG A 110 -6.03 -11.00 3.02
C ARG A 110 -6.48 -12.00 4.06
N HIS A 111 -7.64 -11.76 4.67
CA HIS A 111 -8.28 -12.75 5.51
C HIS A 111 -8.71 -13.97 4.69
N MET A 112 -8.20 -15.15 5.07
CA MET A 112 -8.55 -16.42 4.45
C MET A 112 -8.97 -17.41 5.55
N PRO A 113 -10.28 -17.68 5.73
CA PRO A 113 -10.76 -18.61 6.74
C PRO A 113 -10.08 -19.97 6.61
N GLY A 114 -9.61 -20.52 7.74
CA GLY A 114 -8.93 -21.81 7.80
C GLY A 114 -7.44 -21.81 7.42
N GLN A 115 -6.91 -20.71 6.87
CA GLN A 115 -5.49 -20.57 6.53
C GLN A 115 -4.70 -20.10 7.74
N LYS A 116 -4.34 -21.02 8.64
CA LYS A 116 -3.64 -20.69 9.90
C LYS A 116 -2.19 -20.29 9.70
N GLU A 117 -1.50 -20.95 8.79
CA GLU A 117 -0.12 -20.62 8.43
C GLU A 117 -0.10 -19.61 7.28
N PRO A 118 0.58 -18.43 7.43
CA PRO A 118 0.57 -17.42 6.40
C PRO A 118 1.24 -17.91 5.11
N VAL A 119 0.68 -17.50 3.98
CA VAL A 119 1.16 -17.82 2.65
C VAL A 119 1.33 -16.53 1.85
N LEU A 120 2.51 -16.29 1.32
CA LEU A 120 2.76 -15.17 0.40
C LEU A 120 2.69 -15.66 -1.05
N HIS A 121 1.85 -15.01 -1.83
CA HIS A 121 1.80 -15.12 -3.28
C HIS A 121 2.47 -13.90 -3.91
N PHE A 122 3.54 -14.12 -4.65
CA PHE A 122 4.26 -13.09 -5.39
C PHE A 122 4.32 -13.47 -6.87
N SER A 123 3.18 -13.38 -7.56
CA SER A 123 3.03 -13.85 -8.95
C SER A 123 3.82 -13.02 -9.96
N HIS A 124 3.99 -11.70 -9.71
CA HIS A 124 4.63 -10.76 -10.64
C HIS A 124 6.11 -10.55 -10.30
N VAL A 125 6.92 -11.62 -10.35
CA VAL A 125 8.36 -11.57 -10.00
C VAL A 125 9.26 -11.13 -11.16
N ALA A 126 8.83 -11.23 -12.41
CA ALA A 126 9.65 -10.95 -13.58
C ALA A 126 10.38 -9.59 -13.57
N PRO A 127 9.77 -8.45 -13.14
CA PRO A 127 10.49 -7.19 -13.01
C PRO A 127 11.63 -7.23 -11.99
N ILE A 128 11.49 -8.01 -10.91
CA ILE A 128 12.55 -8.21 -9.91
C ILE A 128 13.67 -9.07 -10.47
N ASP A 129 13.35 -10.11 -11.23
CA ASP A 129 14.36 -10.95 -11.89
C ASP A 129 15.19 -10.13 -12.88
N CYS A 130 14.56 -9.22 -13.67
CA CYS A 130 15.27 -8.28 -14.53
C CYS A 130 16.15 -7.30 -13.73
N LEU A 131 15.69 -6.82 -12.57
CA LEU A 131 16.49 -5.99 -11.67
C LEU A 131 17.70 -6.75 -11.15
N ILE A 132 17.53 -8.00 -10.71
CA ILE A 132 18.62 -8.86 -10.21
C ILE A 132 19.72 -9.02 -11.28
N GLN A 133 19.35 -9.24 -12.54
CA GLN A 133 20.31 -9.34 -13.64
C GLN A 133 21.13 -8.04 -13.82
N LYS A 134 20.47 -6.89 -13.75
CA LYS A 134 21.14 -5.58 -13.82
C LYS A 134 22.07 -5.37 -12.64
N LEU A 135 21.62 -5.69 -11.42
CA LEU A 135 22.41 -5.58 -10.20
C LEU A 135 23.63 -6.53 -10.23
N GLN A 136 23.45 -7.75 -10.76
CA GLN A 136 24.54 -8.70 -10.93
C GLN A 136 25.67 -8.15 -11.83
N GLN A 137 25.31 -7.47 -12.93
CA GLN A 137 26.26 -6.81 -13.79
C GLN A 137 26.99 -5.66 -13.07
N ARG A 138 26.23 -4.79 -12.40
CA ARG A 138 26.81 -3.66 -11.66
C ARG A 138 27.71 -4.07 -10.52
N LEU A 139 27.37 -5.14 -9.78
CA LEU A 139 28.18 -5.66 -8.67
C LEU A 139 29.55 -6.18 -9.14
N ARG A 140 29.64 -6.74 -10.37
CA ARG A 140 30.92 -7.20 -10.94
C ARG A 140 31.87 -6.04 -11.25
N ASP A 141 31.32 -4.88 -11.58
CA ASP A 141 32.08 -3.69 -11.99
C ASP A 141 32.30 -2.72 -10.80
N CYS A 142 31.74 -2.99 -9.63
CA CYS A 142 31.76 -2.09 -8.47
C CYS A 142 32.87 -2.43 -7.49
N ASP A 143 33.57 -1.39 -6.99
CA ASP A 143 34.48 -1.56 -5.83
C ASP A 143 33.65 -1.69 -4.55
N ILE A 144 33.74 -2.85 -3.89
CA ILE A 144 33.01 -3.18 -2.66
C ILE A 144 33.32 -2.18 -1.54
N LYS A 145 34.50 -1.55 -1.53
CA LYS A 145 34.85 -0.53 -0.53
C LYS A 145 33.98 0.72 -0.66
N HIS A 146 33.75 1.17 -1.89
CA HIS A 146 32.86 2.31 -2.14
C HIS A 146 31.40 2.01 -1.74
N LEU A 147 30.97 0.76 -1.93
CA LEU A 147 29.62 0.34 -1.55
C LEU A 147 29.43 0.34 -0.02
N THR A 148 30.47 -0.02 0.76
CA THR A 148 30.42 0.02 2.23
C THR A 148 30.36 1.42 2.79
N ASP A 149 30.86 2.44 2.09
CA ASP A 149 30.77 3.83 2.52
C ASP A 149 29.37 4.44 2.32
N VAL A 150 28.64 3.95 1.31
CA VAL A 150 27.31 4.45 0.94
C VAL A 150 26.18 3.63 1.56
N LEU A 151 26.41 2.32 1.77
CA LEU A 151 25.41 1.37 2.23
C LEU A 151 25.91 0.63 3.47
N GLU A 152 25.12 0.66 4.54
CA GLU A 152 25.38 -0.20 5.69
C GLU A 152 25.17 -1.67 5.30
N ILE A 153 26.25 -2.39 5.09
CA ILE A 153 26.25 -3.80 4.69
C ILE A 153 26.20 -4.70 5.93
N ASP A 154 25.00 -5.02 6.38
CA ASP A 154 24.79 -6.00 7.44
C ASP A 154 24.89 -7.46 6.90
N LYS A 155 24.70 -8.44 7.78
CA LYS A 155 24.74 -9.86 7.43
C LYS A 155 23.73 -10.24 6.35
N ASP A 156 22.54 -9.67 6.39
CA ASP A 156 21.44 -10.00 5.48
C ASP A 156 21.67 -9.38 4.09
N MET A 157 22.20 -8.14 4.05
CA MET A 157 22.59 -7.51 2.79
C MET A 157 23.70 -8.30 2.09
N ARG A 158 24.70 -8.79 2.85
CA ARG A 158 25.75 -9.67 2.29
C ARG A 158 25.16 -10.95 1.71
N ALA A 159 24.24 -11.59 2.43
CA ALA A 159 23.56 -12.79 1.95
C ALA A 159 22.74 -12.52 0.67
N LEU A 160 22.08 -11.35 0.59
CA LEU A 160 21.36 -10.93 -0.61
C LEU A 160 22.32 -10.71 -1.79
N MET A 161 23.44 -9.99 -1.59
CA MET A 161 24.46 -9.76 -2.63
C MET A 161 25.00 -11.09 -3.15
N GLN A 162 25.28 -12.05 -2.27
CA GLN A 162 25.77 -13.37 -2.65
C GLN A 162 24.73 -14.18 -3.45
N ARG A 163 23.43 -14.04 -3.09
CA ARG A 163 22.34 -14.62 -3.88
C ARG A 163 22.23 -14.00 -5.27
N ILE A 164 22.37 -12.67 -5.39
CA ILE A 164 22.38 -11.94 -6.66
C ILE A 164 23.56 -12.40 -7.53
N GLU A 165 24.77 -12.51 -6.99
CA GLU A 165 25.96 -13.00 -7.68
C GLU A 165 25.73 -14.42 -8.23
N ASN A 166 25.07 -15.28 -7.46
CA ASN A 166 24.72 -16.64 -7.85
C ASN A 166 23.50 -16.75 -8.78
N GLY A 167 22.86 -15.62 -9.12
CA GLY A 167 21.69 -15.58 -10.01
C GLY A 167 20.42 -16.22 -9.43
N VAL A 168 20.27 -16.22 -8.10
CA VAL A 168 19.11 -16.82 -7.44
C VAL A 168 17.89 -15.88 -7.56
N ALA A 169 16.86 -16.34 -8.27
CA ALA A 169 15.58 -15.63 -8.46
C ALA A 169 14.70 -15.66 -7.19
N PHE A 170 13.69 -14.77 -7.17
CA PHE A 170 12.61 -14.83 -6.18
C PHE A 170 11.62 -15.93 -6.55
N GLU A 171 11.07 -16.58 -5.54
CA GLU A 171 9.99 -17.53 -5.72
C GLU A 171 8.63 -16.83 -5.81
N LYS A 172 7.68 -17.51 -6.46
CA LYS A 172 6.30 -16.98 -6.56
C LYS A 172 5.45 -17.31 -5.34
N TYR A 173 5.96 -18.16 -4.44
CA TYR A 173 5.21 -18.69 -3.32
C TYR A 173 6.12 -18.93 -2.12
N TYR A 174 5.70 -18.44 -0.94
CA TYR A 174 6.40 -18.64 0.32
C TYR A 174 5.41 -19.09 1.39
N LEU A 175 5.72 -20.15 2.11
CA LEU A 175 4.89 -20.70 3.18
C LEU A 175 5.53 -20.44 4.53
N GLY A 176 4.75 -19.92 5.47
CA GLY A 176 5.17 -19.63 6.84
C GLY A 176 5.78 -18.25 7.03
N ALA A 177 5.73 -17.75 8.26
CA ALA A 177 6.13 -16.38 8.61
C ALA A 177 7.61 -16.10 8.29
N GLN A 178 8.53 -17.02 8.61
CA GLN A 178 9.96 -16.79 8.42
C GLN A 178 10.38 -16.66 6.93
N PRO A 179 9.96 -17.54 6.00
CA PRO A 179 10.22 -17.35 4.58
C PRO A 179 9.62 -16.07 4.03
N ILE A 180 8.41 -15.67 4.48
CA ILE A 180 7.76 -14.42 4.10
C ILE A 180 8.59 -13.22 4.57
N PHE A 181 9.06 -13.22 5.83
CA PHE A 181 9.91 -12.17 6.38
C PHE A 181 11.22 -12.02 5.58
N HIS A 182 11.84 -13.14 5.23
CA HIS A 182 13.06 -13.12 4.40
C HIS A 182 12.79 -12.57 3.00
N CYS A 183 11.68 -12.92 2.38
CA CYS A 183 11.28 -12.40 1.07
C CYS A 183 11.07 -10.87 1.13
N LEU A 184 10.20 -10.40 2.02
CA LEU A 184 9.89 -8.97 2.16
C LEU A 184 11.13 -8.15 2.55
N LYS A 185 11.97 -8.69 3.43
CA LYS A 185 13.23 -8.06 3.80
C LYS A 185 14.18 -7.97 2.60
N SER A 186 14.31 -9.04 1.82
CA SER A 186 15.16 -9.05 0.62
C SER A 186 14.68 -8.03 -0.42
N LEU A 187 13.35 -7.82 -0.57
CA LEU A 187 12.79 -6.78 -1.44
C LEU A 187 13.19 -5.37 -0.96
N ASN A 188 13.16 -5.12 0.34
CA ASN A 188 13.59 -3.83 0.91
C ASN A 188 15.10 -3.60 0.71
N ASP A 189 15.90 -4.62 0.94
CA ASP A 189 17.35 -4.55 0.75
C ASP A 189 17.69 -4.40 -0.74
N LEU A 190 16.89 -4.97 -1.67
CA LEU A 190 17.04 -4.73 -3.12
C LEU A 190 16.82 -3.27 -3.50
N VAL A 191 15.83 -2.57 -2.92
CA VAL A 191 15.62 -1.13 -3.17
C VAL A 191 16.82 -0.33 -2.72
N ARG A 192 17.38 -0.64 -1.54
CA ARG A 192 18.57 0.03 -1.01
C ARG A 192 19.80 -0.21 -1.88
N LEU A 193 20.00 -1.46 -2.30
CA LEU A 193 21.12 -1.86 -3.15
C LEU A 193 21.00 -1.24 -4.55
N ALA A 194 19.80 -1.25 -5.14
CA ALA A 194 19.54 -0.63 -6.43
C ALA A 194 19.87 0.87 -6.42
N LYS A 195 19.44 1.58 -5.36
CA LYS A 195 19.76 3.00 -5.16
C LYS A 195 21.27 3.24 -5.00
N ALA A 196 21.97 2.40 -4.25
CA ALA A 196 23.42 2.52 -4.03
C ALA A 196 24.25 2.25 -5.31
N LEU A 197 23.72 1.44 -6.22
CA LEU A 197 24.35 1.09 -7.50
C LEU A 197 23.83 1.93 -8.68
N ASP A 198 23.01 2.96 -8.42
CA ASP A 198 22.38 3.80 -9.45
C ASP A 198 21.61 2.97 -10.49
N VAL A 199 20.80 2.04 -10.00
CA VAL A 199 19.89 1.21 -10.80
C VAL A 199 18.45 1.49 -10.39
N ASP A 200 17.58 1.79 -11.37
CA ASP A 200 16.17 2.04 -11.09
C ASP A 200 15.44 0.77 -10.62
N PHE A 201 14.78 0.88 -9.47
CA PHE A 201 13.86 -0.16 -9.01
C PHE A 201 12.53 -0.07 -9.80
N PRO A 202 11.94 -1.20 -10.24
CA PRO A 202 10.77 -1.20 -11.14
C PRO A 202 9.45 -0.91 -10.41
N PHE A 203 9.34 0.21 -9.67
CA PHE A 203 8.11 0.57 -8.94
C PHE A 203 6.87 0.65 -9.83
N SER A 204 7.01 1.14 -11.06
CA SER A 204 5.88 1.27 -12.00
C SER A 204 5.22 -0.07 -12.35
N ALA A 205 5.97 -1.17 -12.33
CA ALA A 205 5.44 -2.51 -12.57
C ALA A 205 4.49 -2.98 -11.44
N TYR A 206 4.57 -2.38 -10.26
CA TYR A 206 3.76 -2.70 -9.07
C TYR A 206 2.71 -1.62 -8.76
N ALA A 207 2.42 -0.74 -9.70
CA ALA A 207 1.36 0.23 -9.57
C ALA A 207 -0.04 -0.41 -9.59
N ALA A 208 -0.21 -1.53 -10.31
CA ALA A 208 -1.45 -2.30 -10.33
C ALA A 208 -1.54 -3.21 -9.10
N ILE A 209 -2.72 -3.26 -8.48
CA ILE A 209 -2.94 -4.03 -7.25
C ILE A 209 -2.81 -5.56 -7.47
N GLU A 210 -2.99 -6.02 -8.71
CA GLU A 210 -2.84 -7.42 -9.11
C GLU A 210 -1.37 -7.87 -9.16
N HIS A 211 -0.45 -6.92 -9.18
CA HIS A 211 0.98 -7.18 -9.30
C HIS A 211 1.72 -7.15 -7.97
N ILE A 212 1.10 -6.61 -6.92
CA ILE A 212 1.73 -6.54 -5.59
C ILE A 212 1.66 -7.89 -4.87
N PRO A 213 2.57 -8.15 -3.92
CA PRO A 213 2.56 -9.34 -3.09
C PRO A 213 1.27 -9.45 -2.27
N VAL A 214 0.75 -10.67 -2.11
CA VAL A 214 -0.46 -10.95 -1.32
C VAL A 214 -0.15 -12.00 -0.26
N ILE A 215 -0.33 -11.69 1.00
CA ILE A 215 -0.26 -12.63 2.12
C ILE A 215 -1.69 -13.09 2.44
N GLU A 216 -1.93 -14.39 2.43
CA GLU A 216 -3.19 -15.01 2.82
C GLU A 216 -3.01 -15.69 4.17
N VAL A 217 -3.88 -15.34 5.13
CA VAL A 217 -3.86 -15.86 6.49
C VAL A 217 -5.21 -15.68 7.16
N GLU A 218 -5.60 -16.57 8.06
CA GLU A 218 -6.78 -16.38 8.89
C GLU A 218 -6.53 -15.29 9.94
N PHE A 219 -7.39 -14.25 9.97
CA PHE A 219 -7.32 -13.25 11.04
C PHE A 219 -7.93 -13.83 12.29
N VAL A 220 -7.14 -13.92 13.37
CA VAL A 220 -7.52 -14.56 14.63
C VAL A 220 -8.83 -14.00 15.19
N HIS A 221 -9.03 -12.68 15.11
CA HIS A 221 -10.23 -12.01 15.61
C HIS A 221 -11.48 -12.25 14.76
N LEU A 222 -11.34 -12.75 13.51
CA LEU A 222 -12.44 -13.13 12.64
C LEU A 222 -12.68 -14.66 12.61
N ALA A 223 -11.79 -15.43 13.23
CA ALA A 223 -11.92 -16.88 13.32
C ALA A 223 -13.22 -17.28 14.06
N GLY A 224 -14.01 -18.15 13.44
CA GLY A 224 -15.29 -18.63 14.02
C GLY A 224 -16.48 -17.66 13.86
N LEU A 225 -16.31 -16.52 13.20
CA LEU A 225 -17.45 -15.69 12.79
C LEU A 225 -18.10 -16.34 11.56
N GLU A 226 -19.10 -17.18 11.79
CA GLU A 226 -19.78 -17.98 10.73
C GLU A 226 -20.46 -17.15 9.62
N SER A 227 -20.48 -15.82 9.69
CA SER A 227 -21.34 -15.00 8.87
C SER A 227 -20.73 -13.66 8.44
N TYR A 228 -19.41 -13.60 8.18
CA TYR A 228 -18.89 -12.41 7.51
C TYR A 228 -19.02 -12.60 5.98
N PRO A 229 -19.97 -11.91 5.33
CA PRO A 229 -20.27 -12.15 3.90
C PRO A 229 -19.27 -11.51 2.94
N GLY A 230 -18.13 -11.01 3.43
CA GLY A 230 -17.15 -10.29 2.64
C GLY A 230 -15.72 -10.73 2.92
N GLN A 231 -14.79 -10.22 2.12
CA GLN A 231 -13.36 -10.44 2.27
C GLN A 231 -12.69 -9.18 2.83
N LEU A 232 -12.14 -9.26 4.05
CA LEU A 232 -11.34 -8.18 4.62
C LEU A 232 -9.89 -8.32 4.13
N THR A 233 -9.38 -7.25 3.55
CA THR A 233 -8.00 -7.15 3.07
C THR A 233 -7.37 -5.91 3.67
N LEU A 234 -6.19 -6.04 4.27
CA LEU A 234 -5.35 -4.92 4.70
C LEU A 234 -4.35 -4.62 3.60
N LEU A 235 -4.08 -3.35 3.36
CA LEU A 235 -3.03 -2.90 2.45
C LEU A 235 -1.95 -2.22 3.28
N ASP A 236 -0.79 -2.89 3.42
CA ASP A 236 0.42 -2.26 3.96
C ASP A 236 1.04 -1.36 2.90
N THR A 237 1.26 -0.10 3.24
CA THR A 237 1.80 0.89 2.31
C THR A 237 3.21 1.32 2.70
N PRO A 238 4.11 1.57 1.73
CA PRO A 238 5.37 2.25 2.00
C PRO A 238 5.11 3.60 2.65
N GLY A 239 5.92 3.98 3.63
CA GLY A 239 5.89 5.34 4.15
C GLY A 239 6.38 6.33 3.09
N PRO A 240 5.79 7.54 2.97
CA PRO A 240 6.19 8.52 1.95
C PRO A 240 7.66 8.91 2.04
N ASN A 241 8.25 8.86 3.23
CA ASN A 241 9.65 9.17 3.48
C ASN A 241 10.59 7.95 3.41
N GLU A 242 10.05 6.74 3.22
CA GLU A 242 10.88 5.52 3.25
C GLU A 242 11.77 5.40 2.01
N ALA A 243 11.44 6.05 0.93
CA ALA A 243 12.16 5.87 -0.33
C ALA A 243 12.72 7.14 -0.97
N GLY A 244 12.39 8.34 -0.51
CA GLY A 244 12.90 9.60 -1.07
C GLY A 244 12.68 9.72 -2.60
N GLN A 245 11.68 9.02 -3.15
CA GLN A 245 11.43 8.94 -4.59
C GLN A 245 10.01 9.40 -4.93
N PRO A 246 9.85 10.35 -5.88
CA PRO A 246 8.54 10.85 -6.33
C PRO A 246 7.60 9.75 -6.86
N HIS A 247 8.16 8.66 -7.39
CA HIS A 247 7.39 7.53 -7.90
C HIS A 247 6.62 6.78 -6.82
N LEU A 248 7.16 6.70 -5.59
CA LEU A 248 6.45 6.07 -4.47
C LEU A 248 5.27 6.87 -3.99
N GLN A 249 5.36 8.18 -3.99
CA GLN A 249 4.24 9.04 -3.61
C GLN A 249 3.07 8.90 -4.60
N LYS A 250 3.37 8.84 -5.90
CA LYS A 250 2.35 8.58 -6.93
C LYS A 250 1.71 7.20 -6.74
N MET A 251 2.52 6.17 -6.49
CA MET A 251 2.03 4.82 -6.22
C MET A 251 1.16 4.77 -4.95
N LEU A 252 1.59 5.42 -3.87
CA LEU A 252 0.83 5.53 -2.63
C LEU A 252 -0.54 6.16 -2.90
N ASN A 253 -0.59 7.32 -3.57
CA ASN A 253 -1.85 8.00 -3.90
C ASN A 253 -2.78 7.11 -4.74
N GLN A 254 -2.25 6.37 -5.71
CA GLN A 254 -3.02 5.43 -6.52
C GLN A 254 -3.57 4.26 -5.69
N GLN A 255 -2.80 3.75 -4.73
CA GLN A 255 -3.24 2.67 -3.84
C GLN A 255 -4.30 3.15 -2.84
N LEU A 256 -4.12 4.36 -2.28
CA LEU A 256 -5.09 4.96 -1.37
C LEU A 256 -6.43 5.23 -2.05
N ALA A 257 -6.42 5.72 -3.29
CA ALA A 257 -7.64 5.94 -4.07
C ALA A 257 -8.42 4.63 -4.36
N ARG A 258 -7.77 3.48 -4.24
CA ARG A 258 -8.37 2.15 -4.44
C ARG A 258 -8.86 1.50 -3.14
N ALA A 259 -8.51 2.05 -1.99
CA ALA A 259 -8.96 1.54 -0.71
C ALA A 259 -10.47 1.77 -0.50
N SER A 260 -11.09 0.96 0.33
CA SER A 260 -12.47 1.16 0.81
C SER A 260 -12.50 2.08 2.03
N ALA A 261 -11.42 2.09 2.80
CA ALA A 261 -11.16 2.99 3.92
C ALA A 261 -9.66 3.14 4.14
N VAL A 262 -9.26 4.22 4.80
CA VAL A 262 -7.86 4.50 5.17
C VAL A 262 -7.75 4.58 6.69
N LEU A 263 -6.78 3.88 7.27
CA LEU A 263 -6.36 4.00 8.65
C LEU A 263 -4.97 4.67 8.70
N ALA A 264 -4.93 5.91 9.16
CA ALA A 264 -3.69 6.64 9.40
C ALA A 264 -3.14 6.27 10.79
N VAL A 265 -1.94 5.71 10.83
CA VAL A 265 -1.22 5.42 12.09
C VAL A 265 -0.26 6.55 12.37
N LEU A 266 -0.52 7.33 13.41
CA LEU A 266 0.29 8.45 13.84
C LEU A 266 1.09 8.05 15.09
N ASP A 267 2.34 8.50 15.16
CA ASP A 267 3.19 8.37 16.33
C ASP A 267 2.91 9.54 17.28
N TYR A 268 2.40 9.28 18.48
CA TYR A 268 2.14 10.30 19.48
C TYR A 268 3.36 11.21 19.73
N THR A 269 4.56 10.64 19.77
CA THR A 269 5.80 11.37 20.04
C THR A 269 6.23 12.30 18.90
N GLN A 270 5.61 12.17 17.71
CA GLN A 270 5.97 12.89 16.49
C GLN A 270 4.81 13.64 15.82
N LEU A 271 3.68 13.80 16.49
CA LEU A 271 2.45 14.41 15.92
C LEU A 271 2.64 15.78 15.26
N LYS A 272 3.68 16.53 15.65
CA LYS A 272 3.99 17.87 15.12
C LYS A 272 5.26 17.88 14.24
N SER A 273 5.75 16.71 13.83
CA SER A 273 6.96 16.62 12.99
C SER A 273 6.65 16.96 11.52
N ILE A 274 7.66 17.45 10.81
CA ILE A 274 7.59 17.74 9.36
C ILE A 274 7.30 16.46 8.58
N SER A 275 7.87 15.33 9.00
CA SER A 275 7.64 14.02 8.35
C SER A 275 6.17 13.60 8.41
N ASP A 276 5.46 13.94 9.49
CA ASP A 276 4.04 13.69 9.62
C ASP A 276 3.20 14.61 8.73
N GLU A 277 3.67 15.82 8.44
CA GLU A 277 2.97 16.79 7.59
C GLU A 277 2.83 16.27 6.15
N GLU A 278 3.89 15.73 5.55
CA GLU A 278 3.86 15.15 4.20
C GLU A 278 2.89 13.97 4.09
N VAL A 279 2.87 13.11 5.12
CA VAL A 279 1.90 11.99 5.19
C VAL A 279 0.48 12.50 5.30
N ARG A 280 0.25 13.49 6.16
CA ARG A 280 -1.07 14.09 6.34
C ARG A 280 -1.58 14.74 5.06
N GLU A 281 -0.73 15.45 4.32
CA GLU A 281 -1.12 16.04 3.04
C GLU A 281 -1.51 14.96 2.01
N ALA A 282 -0.76 13.88 1.90
CA ALA A 282 -1.10 12.76 1.04
C ALA A 282 -2.44 12.11 1.45
N ILE A 283 -2.68 11.94 2.74
CA ILE A 283 -3.93 11.39 3.28
C ILE A 283 -5.11 12.34 3.02
N LEU A 284 -4.94 13.64 3.25
CA LEU A 284 -5.98 14.65 3.04
C LEU A 284 -6.38 14.78 1.57
N ALA A 285 -5.43 14.59 0.65
CA ALA A 285 -5.72 14.59 -0.79
C ALA A 285 -6.68 13.45 -1.20
N VAL A 286 -6.65 12.31 -0.50
CA VAL A 286 -7.50 11.15 -0.77
C VAL A 286 -8.74 11.12 0.13
N GLY A 287 -8.67 11.68 1.32
CA GLY A 287 -9.71 11.63 2.35
C GLY A 287 -11.04 12.31 1.98
N GLN A 288 -11.10 13.06 0.87
CA GLN A 288 -12.35 13.62 0.36
C GLN A 288 -13.25 12.57 -0.33
N SER A 289 -12.69 11.43 -0.72
CA SER A 289 -13.39 10.39 -1.47
C SER A 289 -13.47 9.05 -0.76
N VAL A 290 -12.70 8.85 0.33
CA VAL A 290 -12.60 7.57 1.04
C VAL A 290 -12.71 7.81 2.55
N PRO A 291 -13.47 6.99 3.33
CA PRO A 291 -13.53 7.09 4.78
C PRO A 291 -12.15 7.04 5.42
N LEU A 292 -11.86 8.00 6.30
CA LEU A 292 -10.58 8.15 6.97
C LEU A 292 -10.73 7.93 8.47
N TYR A 293 -9.85 7.12 9.03
CA TYR A 293 -9.70 6.86 10.46
C TYR A 293 -8.26 7.11 10.90
N VAL A 294 -8.07 7.45 12.16
CA VAL A 294 -6.75 7.69 12.75
C VAL A 294 -6.54 6.81 13.96
N LEU A 295 -5.38 6.17 14.03
CA LEU A 295 -4.89 5.48 15.23
C LEU A 295 -3.67 6.23 15.76
N VAL A 296 -3.74 6.66 17.02
CA VAL A 296 -2.60 7.28 17.71
C VAL A 296 -1.85 6.20 18.48
N ASN A 297 -0.72 5.80 17.91
CA ASN A 297 0.14 4.79 18.51
C ASN A 297 1.15 5.43 19.48
N LYS A 298 1.73 4.63 20.40
CA LYS A 298 2.71 5.03 21.42
C LYS A 298 2.16 6.07 22.40
N PHE A 299 0.87 6.07 22.62
CA PHE A 299 0.24 6.96 23.61
C PHE A 299 0.67 6.67 25.05
N ASP A 300 1.16 5.45 25.30
CA ASP A 300 1.80 5.02 26.56
C ASP A 300 3.10 5.79 26.89
N GLN A 301 3.71 6.47 25.91
CA GLN A 301 4.89 7.31 26.08
C GLN A 301 4.56 8.76 26.48
N GLN A 302 3.32 9.00 26.86
CA GLN A 302 2.83 10.31 27.31
C GLN A 302 3.49 10.72 28.64
N ASP A 303 3.99 11.96 28.72
CA ASP A 303 4.48 12.55 29.96
C ASP A 303 3.32 13.00 30.85
N ARG A 304 3.55 13.07 32.18
CA ARG A 304 2.54 13.45 33.17
C ARG A 304 1.89 14.83 32.94
N ASN A 305 2.55 15.72 32.22
CA ASN A 305 2.10 17.09 31.92
C ASN A 305 1.68 17.25 30.44
N SER A 306 1.49 16.18 29.70
CA SER A 306 1.10 16.20 28.29
C SER A 306 -0.41 16.33 28.12
N ASP A 307 -0.83 16.64 26.88
CA ASP A 307 -2.23 16.72 26.48
C ASP A 307 -2.97 15.40 26.74
N ASP A 308 -4.17 15.45 27.30
CA ASP A 308 -5.00 14.26 27.50
C ASP A 308 -5.56 13.73 26.17
N ALA A 309 -6.21 12.55 26.20
CA ALA A 309 -6.72 11.90 24.99
C ALA A 309 -7.72 12.78 24.22
N ASP A 310 -8.55 13.56 24.90
CA ASP A 310 -9.55 14.41 24.26
C ASP A 310 -8.92 15.65 23.64
N GLN A 311 -7.89 16.22 24.28
CA GLN A 311 -7.08 17.30 23.72
C GLN A 311 -6.32 16.85 22.49
N VAL A 312 -5.76 15.64 22.49
CA VAL A 312 -5.09 15.05 21.33
C VAL A 312 -6.09 14.80 20.20
N ARG A 313 -7.28 14.28 20.47
CA ARG A 313 -8.35 14.12 19.48
C ARG A 313 -8.76 15.45 18.88
N ALA A 314 -8.93 16.50 19.71
CA ALA A 314 -9.25 17.84 19.24
C ALA A 314 -8.14 18.46 18.39
N LEU A 315 -6.87 18.28 18.76
CA LEU A 315 -5.71 18.70 17.99
C LEU A 315 -5.69 18.01 16.61
N ILE A 316 -5.86 16.68 16.58
CA ILE A 316 -5.82 15.90 15.34
C ILE A 316 -6.98 16.29 14.44
N SER A 317 -8.22 16.27 14.92
CA SER A 317 -9.39 16.57 14.11
C SER A 317 -9.41 18.00 13.58
N GLY A 318 -9.15 18.98 14.45
CA GLY A 318 -9.22 20.40 14.10
C GLY A 318 -8.01 20.90 13.32
N THR A 319 -6.80 20.67 13.86
CA THR A 319 -5.57 21.28 13.33
C THR A 319 -4.87 20.38 12.31
N LEU A 320 -4.60 19.13 12.68
CA LEU A 320 -3.75 18.26 11.84
C LEU A 320 -4.50 17.74 10.63
N MET A 321 -5.77 17.36 10.77
CA MET A 321 -6.62 16.84 9.69
C MET A 321 -7.61 17.88 9.14
N LYS A 322 -7.43 19.15 9.50
CA LYS A 322 -8.17 20.30 8.95
C LYS A 322 -9.70 20.11 8.93
N GLY A 323 -10.25 19.42 9.93
CA GLY A 323 -11.68 19.13 10.03
C GLY A 323 -12.21 18.02 9.09
N CYS A 324 -11.34 17.31 8.38
CA CYS A 324 -11.76 16.21 7.49
C CYS A 324 -12.24 14.95 8.23
N ILE A 325 -11.97 14.85 9.54
CA ILE A 325 -12.40 13.75 10.41
C ILE A 325 -13.01 14.29 11.70
N THR A 326 -13.87 13.48 12.31
CA THR A 326 -14.45 13.76 13.63
C THR A 326 -13.64 13.10 14.74
N PRO A 327 -13.75 13.57 16.01
CA PRO A 327 -13.07 12.92 17.13
C PRO A 327 -13.41 11.43 17.32
N GLN A 328 -14.58 10.99 16.89
CA GLN A 328 -15.03 9.59 16.95
C GLN A 328 -14.29 8.67 15.97
N GLN A 329 -13.62 9.22 14.96
CA GLN A 329 -12.78 8.48 14.01
C GLN A 329 -11.32 8.38 14.46
N ILE A 330 -11.00 8.83 15.69
CA ILE A 330 -9.65 8.83 16.27
C ILE A 330 -9.61 7.88 17.48
N PHE A 331 -8.74 6.88 17.38
CA PHE A 331 -8.58 5.79 18.35
C PHE A 331 -7.24 5.87 19.06
#